data_1811cbd64aef8f4d3c706dad4e52995c
#
_entry.id   1811cbd64aef8f4d3c706dad4e52995c
#
_cell.length_a   1.000
_cell.length_b   1.000
_cell.length_c   1.000
_cell.angle_alpha   90.00
_cell.angle_beta   90.00
_cell.angle_gamma   90.00
#
_symmetry.space_group_name_H-M   'P 1'
#
loop_
_entity.id
_entity.type
_entity.pdbx_description
1 polymer ?
#
loop_
_entity_poly.entity_id
_entity_poly.type
_entity_poly.pdbx_seq_one_letter_code
_entity_poly.pdbx_strand_id
1 'polypeptide(L)'
;TSVSRRSLSGTAVAAGLLPRHARGGVATAMAAPRRTRFAVSTYSFWQFKNKDLRSIETCIDLAAEWGFDGVEILEMQMTNTDNSTLQKLKQRAFVNGLDLCGFSTHQGWVNPDPKVRQANTKKTINSIELAYKLGIPTMRVNTGRWGTSGSFDELMANRGIEPTLEGYTEEDGFKWVIDGISDCLPTAEKCGVTLG
;
A
#
# COMPACT_ATOMS: atom_id res chain seq x y z
N THR A 1 32.97 24.79 32.54
CA THR A 1 32.26 24.08 33.61
C THR A 1 32.47 22.58 33.46
N SER A 2 33.22 22.05 34.44
CA SER A 2 33.77 20.72 34.60
C SER A 2 32.65 19.68 34.84
N VAL A 3 32.67 18.55 34.13
CA VAL A 3 31.88 17.35 34.46
C VAL A 3 32.83 16.33 35.08
N SER A 4 32.61 16.05 36.37
CA SER A 4 33.37 15.13 37.20
C SER A 4 33.03 13.67 36.88
N ARG A 5 34.06 12.87 36.58
CA ARG A 5 33.99 11.40 36.56
C ARG A 5 34.03 10.87 37.97
N ARG A 6 33.06 10.07 38.39
CA ARG A 6 33.17 9.23 39.58
C ARG A 6 33.53 7.81 39.19
N SER A 7 34.69 7.38 39.66
CA SER A 7 35.17 6.00 39.63
C SER A 7 34.43 5.17 40.68
N LEU A 8 34.01 3.98 40.32
CA LEU A 8 33.56 2.94 41.23
C LEU A 8 34.54 1.76 41.14
N SER A 9 35.42 1.66 42.12
CA SER A 9 36.15 0.44 42.44
C SER A 9 35.39 -0.30 43.55
N GLY A 10 35.26 -1.60 43.44
CA GLY A 10 34.69 -2.42 44.50
C GLY A 10 34.61 -3.88 44.09
N THR A 11 35.71 -4.60 44.29
CA THR A 11 35.85 -6.05 44.20
C THR A 11 35.16 -6.71 45.37
N ALA A 12 34.26 -7.65 45.14
CA ALA A 12 33.90 -8.66 46.14
C ALA A 12 33.65 -10.00 45.43
N VAL A 13 34.54 -10.94 45.68
CA VAL A 13 34.41 -12.36 45.34
C VAL A 13 33.60 -13.02 46.43
N ALA A 14 32.49 -13.64 46.10
CA ALA A 14 31.83 -14.60 46.97
C ALA A 14 31.48 -15.84 46.16
N ALA A 15 32.18 -16.92 46.41
CA ALA A 15 31.84 -18.27 45.96
C ALA A 15 30.69 -18.79 46.81
N GLY A 16 29.69 -19.40 46.20
CA GLY A 16 28.65 -20.05 46.99
C GLY A 16 27.51 -20.63 46.16
N LEU A 17 27.57 -21.96 45.93
CA LEU A 17 26.44 -22.88 45.78
C LEU A 17 25.46 -22.66 44.60
N LEU A 18 25.62 -23.49 43.57
CA LEU A 18 24.61 -23.76 42.54
C LEU A 18 23.35 -24.41 43.15
N PRO A 19 22.17 -23.89 42.98
CA PRO A 19 20.95 -24.61 43.17
C PRO A 19 20.55 -25.34 41.90
N ARG A 20 20.10 -26.57 42.14
CA ARG A 20 19.57 -27.58 41.23
C ARG A 20 18.56 -27.01 40.24
N HIS A 21 18.65 -27.53 39.02
CA HIS A 21 17.72 -27.34 37.89
C HIS A 21 16.26 -27.42 38.34
N ALA A 22 15.60 -26.30 38.47
CA ALA A 22 14.17 -26.24 38.27
C ALA A 22 13.95 -26.22 36.78
N ARG A 23 13.37 -27.28 36.23
CA ARG A 23 12.76 -27.31 34.90
C ARG A 23 11.60 -26.32 34.95
N GLY A 24 11.89 -25.05 34.69
CA GLY A 24 10.87 -24.05 34.45
C GLY A 24 10.17 -24.40 33.15
N GLY A 25 8.94 -24.89 33.24
CA GLY A 25 8.06 -24.96 32.09
C GLY A 25 8.01 -23.59 31.45
N VAL A 26 8.39 -23.48 30.19
CA VAL A 26 8.15 -22.28 29.39
C VAL A 26 6.64 -22.14 29.31
N ALA A 27 6.07 -21.29 30.17
CA ALA A 27 4.70 -20.88 30.03
C ALA A 27 4.63 -20.20 28.65
N THR A 28 4.02 -20.88 27.69
CA THR A 28 3.63 -20.28 26.41
C THR A 28 2.67 -19.17 26.76
N ALA A 29 3.18 -17.94 26.84
CA ALA A 29 2.33 -16.78 26.96
C ALA A 29 1.41 -16.81 25.73
N MET A 30 0.13 -17.08 25.95
CA MET A 30 -0.87 -16.93 24.90
C MET A 30 -0.77 -15.50 24.41
N ALA A 31 -0.36 -15.33 23.16
CA ALA A 31 -0.34 -13.99 22.55
C ALA A 31 -1.73 -13.39 22.68
N ALA A 32 -1.82 -12.20 23.24
CA ALA A 32 -3.08 -11.48 23.29
C ALA A 32 -3.69 -11.44 21.87
N PRO A 33 -5.02 -11.57 21.73
CA PRO A 33 -5.66 -11.54 20.43
C PRO A 33 -5.23 -10.26 19.71
N ARG A 34 -4.68 -10.40 18.49
CA ARG A 34 -4.26 -9.25 17.69
C ARG A 34 -5.49 -8.40 17.39
N ARG A 35 -5.45 -7.12 17.75
CA ARG A 35 -6.48 -6.17 17.37
C ARG A 35 -6.57 -6.10 15.84
N THR A 36 -7.79 -6.14 15.31
CA THR A 36 -8.01 -5.85 13.89
C THR A 36 -7.55 -4.42 13.59
N ARG A 37 -6.76 -4.27 12.55
CA ARG A 37 -6.25 -2.98 12.10
C ARG A 37 -7.09 -2.48 10.94
N PHE A 38 -7.37 -1.19 10.92
CA PHE A 38 -8.16 -0.54 9.89
C PHE A 38 -7.32 0.52 9.17
N ALA A 39 -7.42 0.52 7.85
CA ALA A 39 -6.80 1.54 7.01
C ALA A 39 -7.86 2.25 6.16
N VAL A 40 -7.53 3.45 5.71
CA VAL A 40 -8.39 4.25 4.83
C VAL A 40 -7.63 4.63 3.56
N SER A 41 -8.32 4.62 2.43
CA SER A 41 -7.76 5.12 1.18
C SER A 41 -7.83 6.65 1.13
N THR A 42 -6.78 7.29 0.64
CA THR A 42 -6.76 8.73 0.38
C THR A 42 -7.86 9.15 -0.60
N TYR A 43 -8.31 8.23 -1.46
CA TYR A 43 -9.48 8.42 -2.31
C TYR A 43 -10.75 8.72 -1.53
N SER A 44 -10.94 8.09 -0.36
CA SER A 44 -12.15 8.27 0.46
C SER A 44 -12.32 9.70 0.95
N PHE A 45 -11.24 10.44 1.10
CA PHE A 45 -11.25 11.86 1.44
C PHE A 45 -11.50 12.73 0.19
N TRP A 46 -10.78 12.48 -0.88
CA TRP A 46 -10.78 13.32 -2.09
C TRP A 46 -12.00 13.11 -2.98
N GLN A 47 -12.32 11.86 -3.32
CA GLN A 47 -13.44 11.45 -4.19
C GLN A 47 -13.53 12.21 -5.53
N PHE A 48 -12.39 12.76 -6.05
CA PHE A 48 -12.32 13.65 -7.21
C PHE A 48 -13.13 14.97 -7.06
N LYS A 49 -13.74 15.24 -5.93
CA LYS A 49 -14.67 16.35 -5.69
C LYS A 49 -14.12 17.40 -4.76
N ASN A 50 -13.49 16.98 -3.66
CA ASN A 50 -12.99 17.88 -2.63
C ASN A 50 -11.53 18.26 -2.92
N LYS A 51 -11.32 19.44 -3.52
CA LYS A 51 -9.98 19.92 -3.89
C LYS A 51 -9.04 20.09 -2.69
N ASP A 52 -9.58 20.47 -1.54
CA ASP A 52 -8.80 20.70 -0.32
C ASP A 52 -8.26 19.39 0.28
N LEU A 53 -8.93 18.27 -0.02
CA LEU A 53 -8.53 16.92 0.40
C LEU A 53 -7.80 16.13 -0.68
N ARG A 54 -7.28 16.81 -1.72
CA ARG A 54 -6.42 16.17 -2.72
C ARG A 54 -5.01 15.90 -2.20
N SER A 55 -4.52 16.69 -1.21
CA SER A 55 -3.19 16.49 -0.63
C SER A 55 -3.14 15.17 0.13
N ILE A 56 -2.16 14.32 -0.24
CA ILE A 56 -1.92 13.05 0.43
C ILE A 56 -1.47 13.29 1.88
N GLU A 57 -0.67 14.33 2.11
CA GLU A 57 -0.21 14.72 3.44
C GLU A 57 -1.39 15.06 4.36
N THR A 58 -2.36 15.83 3.85
CA THR A 58 -3.59 16.14 4.59
C THR A 58 -4.41 14.89 4.89
N CYS A 59 -4.52 13.97 3.92
CA CYS A 59 -5.21 12.69 4.14
C CYS A 59 -4.53 11.83 5.21
N ILE A 60 -3.19 11.81 5.26
CA ILE A 60 -2.42 11.11 6.29
C ILE A 60 -2.72 11.68 7.68
N ASP A 61 -2.73 13.00 7.82
CA ASP A 61 -3.03 13.64 9.10
C ASP A 61 -4.45 13.34 9.59
N LEU A 62 -5.44 13.46 8.70
CA LEU A 62 -6.83 13.15 9.00
C LEU A 62 -7.02 11.67 9.35
N ALA A 63 -6.34 10.76 8.67
CA ALA A 63 -6.39 9.35 8.99
C ALA A 63 -5.87 9.07 10.41
N ALA A 64 -4.79 9.74 10.82
CA ALA A 64 -4.25 9.65 12.18
C ALA A 64 -5.22 10.25 13.20
N GLU A 65 -5.75 11.44 12.95
CA GLU A 65 -6.73 12.10 13.81
C GLU A 65 -7.98 11.23 14.05
N TRP A 66 -8.43 10.53 13.02
CA TRP A 66 -9.61 9.66 13.09
C TRP A 66 -9.31 8.25 13.61
N GLY A 67 -8.06 7.97 13.97
CA GLY A 67 -7.66 6.74 14.64
C GLY A 67 -7.54 5.52 13.72
N PHE A 68 -7.29 5.71 12.44
CA PHE A 68 -6.91 4.63 11.53
C PHE A 68 -5.50 4.12 11.85
N ASP A 69 -5.22 2.88 11.45
CA ASP A 69 -3.93 2.22 11.65
C ASP A 69 -3.04 2.31 10.41
N GLY A 70 -3.59 2.71 9.27
CA GLY A 70 -2.85 2.81 8.03
C GLY A 70 -3.57 3.60 6.94
N VAL A 71 -2.84 3.85 5.86
CA VAL A 71 -3.33 4.61 4.70
C VAL A 71 -2.97 3.87 3.41
N GLU A 72 -3.94 3.76 2.52
CA GLU A 72 -3.73 3.44 1.12
C GLU A 72 -3.57 4.73 0.32
N ILE A 73 -2.51 4.86 -0.46
CA ILE A 73 -2.26 6.01 -1.32
C ILE A 73 -2.86 5.78 -2.70
N LEU A 74 -3.70 6.71 -3.16
CA LEU A 74 -4.15 6.74 -4.54
C LEU A 74 -3.12 7.47 -5.42
N GLU A 75 -2.52 6.76 -6.38
CA GLU A 75 -1.48 7.30 -7.27
C GLU A 75 -1.88 8.59 -7.97
N MET A 76 -3.14 8.70 -8.41
CA MET A 76 -3.65 9.89 -9.13
C MET A 76 -3.63 11.19 -8.31
N GLN A 77 -3.50 11.11 -6.99
CA GLN A 77 -3.33 12.27 -6.13
C GLN A 77 -1.88 12.78 -6.11
N MET A 78 -0.91 11.93 -6.48
CA MET A 78 0.50 12.31 -6.47
C MET A 78 0.79 13.34 -7.56
N THR A 79 1.27 14.50 -7.16
CA THR A 79 1.68 15.58 -8.08
C THR A 79 3.18 15.51 -8.39
N ASN A 80 3.94 14.84 -7.54
CA ASN A 80 5.38 14.63 -7.69
C ASN A 80 5.76 13.25 -7.15
N THR A 81 6.70 12.58 -7.83
CA THR A 81 7.18 11.24 -7.51
C THR A 81 8.70 11.20 -7.28
N ASP A 82 9.33 12.36 -7.09
CA ASP A 82 10.73 12.41 -6.73
C ASP A 82 11.00 11.80 -5.35
N ASN A 83 12.25 11.38 -5.13
CA ASN A 83 12.61 10.72 -3.87
C ASN A 83 12.35 11.60 -2.64
N SER A 84 12.55 12.92 -2.75
CA SER A 84 12.29 13.85 -1.64
C SER A 84 10.83 13.82 -1.21
N THR A 85 9.92 13.89 -2.18
CA THR A 85 8.47 13.82 -1.93
C THR A 85 8.07 12.47 -1.33
N LEU A 86 8.57 11.36 -1.90
CA LEU A 86 8.27 10.03 -1.37
C LEU A 86 8.74 9.86 0.08
N GLN A 87 9.96 10.32 0.40
CA GLN A 87 10.47 10.22 1.78
C GLN A 87 9.70 11.10 2.76
N LYS A 88 9.20 12.27 2.34
CA LYS A 88 8.33 13.11 3.18
C LYS A 88 7.01 12.42 3.50
N LEU A 89 6.38 11.76 2.54
CA LEU A 89 5.15 10.99 2.78
C LEU A 89 5.40 9.83 3.77
N LYS A 90 6.51 9.09 3.59
CA LYS A 90 6.91 8.02 4.52
C LYS A 90 7.12 8.55 5.92
N GLN A 91 7.89 9.64 6.06
CA GLN A 91 8.16 10.25 7.35
C GLN A 91 6.86 10.73 8.01
N ARG A 92 5.95 11.35 7.24
CA ARG A 92 4.68 11.83 7.77
C ARG A 92 3.80 10.70 8.29
N ALA A 93 3.69 9.60 7.56
CA ALA A 93 2.98 8.41 8.04
C ALA A 93 3.64 7.84 9.31
N PHE A 94 4.97 7.71 9.31
CA PHE A 94 5.73 7.17 10.44
C PHE A 94 5.53 7.99 11.72
N VAL A 95 5.66 9.32 11.68
CA VAL A 95 5.50 10.16 12.88
C VAL A 95 4.06 10.20 13.39
N ASN A 96 3.10 9.93 12.53
CA ASN A 96 1.68 9.78 12.89
C ASN A 96 1.32 8.34 13.32
N GLY A 97 2.26 7.41 13.36
CA GLY A 97 2.03 6.03 13.75
C GLY A 97 1.19 5.23 12.75
N LEU A 98 1.17 5.64 11.48
CA LEU A 98 0.41 4.99 10.41
C LEU A 98 1.31 4.14 9.52
N ASP A 99 0.80 2.98 9.08
CA ASP A 99 1.41 2.22 8.00
C ASP A 99 0.93 2.75 6.64
N LEU A 100 1.85 2.90 5.69
CA LEU A 100 1.50 2.97 4.29
C LEU A 100 1.26 1.52 3.82
N CYS A 101 0.01 1.10 3.76
CA CYS A 101 -0.34 -0.31 3.60
C CYS A 101 -0.83 -0.70 2.22
N GLY A 102 -1.18 0.27 1.37
CA GLY A 102 -1.69 0.02 0.03
C GLY A 102 -1.37 1.14 -0.94
N PHE A 103 -1.27 0.80 -2.22
CA PHE A 103 -1.09 1.73 -3.33
C PHE A 103 -2.14 1.44 -4.40
N SER A 104 -2.95 2.41 -4.76
CA SER A 104 -4.07 2.19 -5.68
C SER A 104 -3.84 2.89 -7.01
N THR A 105 -4.11 2.18 -8.11
CA THR A 105 -3.93 2.65 -9.48
C THR A 105 -5.23 2.60 -10.28
N HIS A 106 -5.26 3.29 -11.44
CA HIS A 106 -6.45 3.36 -12.29
C HIS A 106 -6.22 2.96 -13.75
N GLN A 107 -5.02 2.50 -14.11
CA GLN A 107 -4.77 1.92 -15.42
C GLN A 107 -5.40 0.52 -15.53
N GLY A 108 -5.80 0.14 -16.73
CA GLY A 108 -6.38 -1.18 -17.00
C GLY A 108 -6.10 -1.61 -18.43
N TRP A 109 -6.43 -2.86 -18.76
CA TRP A 109 -6.05 -3.51 -20.03
C TRP A 109 -7.23 -3.83 -20.94
N VAL A 110 -8.47 -3.63 -20.51
CA VAL A 110 -9.63 -3.85 -21.37
C VAL A 110 -9.69 -2.74 -22.43
N ASN A 111 -8.90 -2.93 -23.49
CA ASN A 111 -8.82 -2.00 -24.63
C ASN A 111 -8.36 -2.75 -25.88
N PRO A 112 -9.02 -2.61 -27.04
CA PRO A 112 -8.64 -3.31 -28.26
C PRO A 112 -7.28 -2.87 -28.83
N ASP A 113 -6.85 -1.61 -28.58
CA ASP A 113 -5.57 -1.13 -29.06
C ASP A 113 -4.40 -1.69 -28.21
N PRO A 114 -3.51 -2.52 -28.81
CA PRO A 114 -2.37 -3.07 -28.10
C PRO A 114 -1.38 -2.01 -27.61
N LYS A 115 -1.32 -0.84 -28.26
CA LYS A 115 -0.46 0.28 -27.81
C LYS A 115 -0.95 0.85 -26.49
N VAL A 116 -2.27 0.96 -26.33
CA VAL A 116 -2.87 1.42 -25.05
C VAL A 116 -2.58 0.41 -23.95
N ARG A 117 -2.76 -0.91 -24.21
CA ARG A 117 -2.45 -1.95 -23.23
C ARG A 117 -0.98 -1.93 -22.83
N GLN A 118 -0.06 -1.82 -23.80
CA GLN A 118 1.37 -1.73 -23.53
C GLN A 118 1.76 -0.48 -22.72
N ALA A 119 1.15 0.66 -23.01
CA ALA A 119 1.36 1.88 -22.24
C ALA A 119 0.88 1.72 -20.79
N ASN A 120 -0.26 1.04 -20.57
CA ASN A 120 -0.77 0.75 -19.24
C ASN A 120 0.09 -0.26 -18.48
N THR A 121 0.63 -1.29 -19.15
CA THR A 121 1.63 -2.21 -18.57
C THR A 121 2.85 -1.43 -18.10
N LYS A 122 3.43 -0.58 -18.93
CA LYS A 122 4.58 0.26 -18.56
C LYS A 122 4.27 1.17 -17.36
N LYS A 123 3.09 1.79 -17.38
CA LYS A 123 2.66 2.65 -16.26
C LYS A 123 2.51 1.82 -14.97
N THR A 124 1.92 0.63 -15.03
CA THR A 124 1.76 -0.25 -13.88
C THR A 124 3.11 -0.70 -13.31
N ILE A 125 4.08 -1.03 -14.16
CA ILE A 125 5.46 -1.33 -13.74
C ILE A 125 6.06 -0.14 -12.96
N ASN A 126 5.93 1.08 -13.47
CA ASN A 126 6.39 2.27 -12.75
C ASN A 126 5.66 2.44 -11.40
N SER A 127 4.36 2.16 -11.34
CA SER A 127 3.58 2.21 -10.10
C SER A 127 4.04 1.18 -9.06
N ILE A 128 4.43 -0.02 -9.49
CA ILE A 128 5.04 -1.05 -8.63
C ILE A 128 6.36 -0.53 -8.02
N GLU A 129 7.20 0.11 -8.83
CA GLU A 129 8.44 0.71 -8.34
C GLU A 129 8.20 1.87 -7.37
N LEU A 130 7.13 2.66 -7.56
CA LEU A 130 6.72 3.70 -6.63
C LEU A 130 6.24 3.11 -5.30
N ALA A 131 5.42 2.06 -5.34
CA ALA A 131 5.00 1.33 -4.15
C ALA A 131 6.21 0.80 -3.37
N TYR A 132 7.18 0.19 -4.05
CA TYR A 132 8.43 -0.26 -3.45
C TYR A 132 9.22 0.88 -2.79
N LYS A 133 9.40 2.02 -3.47
CA LYS A 133 10.09 3.20 -2.93
C LYS A 133 9.39 3.77 -1.69
N LEU A 134 8.06 3.71 -1.66
CA LEU A 134 7.24 4.08 -0.50
C LEU A 134 7.28 3.04 0.63
N GLY A 135 7.77 1.83 0.37
CA GLY A 135 7.74 0.71 1.31
C GLY A 135 6.35 0.09 1.46
N ILE A 136 5.50 0.25 0.45
CA ILE A 136 4.14 -0.28 0.43
C ILE A 136 4.15 -1.72 -0.10
N PRO A 137 3.64 -2.71 0.64
CA PRO A 137 3.74 -4.12 0.27
C PRO A 137 2.66 -4.60 -0.69
N THR A 138 1.59 -3.83 -0.89
CA THR A 138 0.44 -4.24 -1.70
C THR A 138 0.00 -3.14 -2.66
N MET A 139 -0.38 -3.52 -3.86
CA MET A 139 -0.87 -2.58 -4.87
C MET A 139 -2.15 -3.11 -5.52
N ARG A 140 -3.21 -2.30 -5.48
CA ARG A 140 -4.42 -2.58 -6.23
C ARG A 140 -4.21 -2.22 -7.70
N VAL A 141 -4.51 -3.17 -8.59
CA VAL A 141 -4.54 -2.96 -10.03
C VAL A 141 -5.98 -2.97 -10.55
N ASN A 142 -6.27 -2.15 -11.54
CA ASN A 142 -7.53 -2.22 -12.25
C ASN A 142 -7.41 -3.15 -13.47
N THR A 143 -8.48 -3.86 -13.77
CA THR A 143 -8.58 -4.64 -15.01
C THR A 143 -8.95 -3.75 -16.21
N GLY A 144 -9.65 -2.67 -15.96
CA GLY A 144 -10.24 -1.78 -16.96
C GLY A 144 -11.72 -2.06 -17.16
N ARG A 145 -12.32 -1.33 -18.08
CA ARG A 145 -13.72 -1.48 -18.52
C ARG A 145 -13.76 -1.34 -20.03
N TRP A 146 -14.86 -1.84 -20.63
CA TRP A 146 -15.13 -1.67 -22.06
C TRP A 146 -15.32 -0.20 -22.46
N GLY A 147 -15.84 0.64 -21.54
CA GLY A 147 -16.08 2.05 -21.79
C GLY A 147 -17.30 2.31 -22.66
N THR A 148 -18.21 1.35 -22.74
CA THR A 148 -19.45 1.45 -23.54
C THR A 148 -20.60 2.08 -22.78
N SER A 149 -20.52 2.19 -21.45
CA SER A 149 -21.46 2.97 -20.64
C SER A 149 -21.11 4.46 -20.68
N GLY A 150 -22.11 5.32 -20.87
CA GLY A 150 -21.91 6.76 -21.02
C GLY A 150 -21.50 7.47 -19.72
N SER A 151 -21.80 6.87 -18.57
CA SER A 151 -21.44 7.43 -17.24
C SER A 151 -21.25 6.33 -16.20
N PHE A 152 -20.65 6.70 -15.06
CA PHE A 152 -20.54 5.81 -13.91
C PHE A 152 -21.91 5.52 -13.28
N ASP A 153 -22.81 6.49 -13.26
CA ASP A 153 -24.17 6.33 -12.74
C ASP A 153 -24.99 5.34 -13.59
N GLU A 154 -24.84 5.39 -14.92
CA GLU A 154 -25.43 4.42 -15.82
C GLU A 154 -24.87 3.01 -15.58
N LEU A 155 -23.55 2.89 -15.45
CA LEU A 155 -22.91 1.62 -15.12
C LEU A 155 -23.46 1.05 -13.80
N MET A 156 -23.61 1.89 -12.77
CA MET A 156 -24.17 1.45 -11.50
C MET A 156 -25.65 1.09 -11.58
N ALA A 157 -26.44 1.82 -12.36
CA ALA A 157 -27.85 1.47 -12.64
C ALA A 157 -27.96 0.09 -13.31
N ASN A 158 -26.98 -0.26 -14.14
CA ASN A 158 -26.85 -1.57 -14.79
C ASN A 158 -26.11 -2.61 -13.92
N ARG A 159 -25.98 -2.41 -12.61
CA ARG A 159 -25.31 -3.31 -11.64
C ARG A 159 -23.83 -3.58 -11.98
N GLY A 160 -23.15 -2.63 -12.60
CA GLY A 160 -21.77 -2.78 -13.03
C GLY A 160 -21.60 -3.60 -14.32
N ILE A 161 -22.68 -4.01 -14.96
CA ILE A 161 -22.63 -4.75 -16.23
C ILE A 161 -22.49 -3.75 -17.37
N GLU A 162 -21.47 -3.93 -18.18
CA GLU A 162 -21.15 -3.10 -19.32
C GLU A 162 -21.05 -3.98 -20.58
N PRO A 163 -21.76 -3.65 -21.66
CA PRO A 163 -21.66 -4.40 -22.92
C PRO A 163 -20.22 -4.41 -23.44
N THR A 164 -19.81 -5.50 -24.07
CA THR A 164 -18.54 -5.56 -24.80
C THR A 164 -18.54 -4.59 -25.97
N LEU A 165 -17.38 -4.16 -26.42
CA LEU A 165 -17.25 -3.44 -27.69
C LEU A 165 -17.62 -4.34 -28.84
N GLU A 166 -18.23 -3.76 -29.89
CA GLU A 166 -18.58 -4.48 -31.13
C GLU A 166 -17.34 -5.16 -31.72
N GLY A 167 -17.49 -6.43 -32.07
CA GLY A 167 -16.42 -7.26 -32.62
C GLY A 167 -15.50 -7.91 -31.61
N TYR A 168 -15.75 -7.74 -30.30
CA TYR A 168 -14.95 -8.34 -29.21
C TYR A 168 -15.82 -9.14 -28.23
N THR A 169 -15.18 -10.05 -27.51
CA THR A 169 -15.81 -10.92 -26.53
C THR A 169 -15.26 -10.64 -25.12
N GLU A 170 -15.93 -11.17 -24.10
CA GLU A 170 -15.41 -11.11 -22.72
C GLU A 170 -14.07 -11.84 -22.60
N GLU A 171 -13.90 -12.95 -23.33
CA GLU A 171 -12.66 -13.72 -23.38
C GLU A 171 -11.48 -12.89 -23.90
N ASP A 172 -11.71 -12.00 -24.87
CA ASP A 172 -10.70 -11.06 -25.35
C ASP A 172 -10.27 -10.13 -24.21
N GLY A 173 -11.26 -9.58 -23.49
CA GLY A 173 -11.00 -8.72 -22.33
C GLY A 173 -10.22 -9.43 -21.23
N PHE A 174 -10.63 -10.65 -20.86
CA PHE A 174 -9.91 -11.47 -19.89
C PHE A 174 -8.47 -11.77 -20.32
N LYS A 175 -8.29 -12.17 -21.59
CA LYS A 175 -6.97 -12.42 -22.14
C LYS A 175 -6.05 -11.19 -22.02
N TRP A 176 -6.53 -10.03 -22.42
CA TRP A 176 -5.73 -8.79 -22.35
C TRP A 176 -5.33 -8.42 -20.92
N VAL A 177 -6.22 -8.64 -19.96
CA VAL A 177 -5.94 -8.40 -18.54
C VAL A 177 -4.90 -9.38 -18.01
N ILE A 178 -5.05 -10.67 -18.30
CA ILE A 178 -4.11 -11.72 -17.87
C ILE A 178 -2.72 -11.45 -18.44
N ASP A 179 -2.63 -11.16 -19.74
CA ASP A 179 -1.37 -10.83 -20.40
C ASP A 179 -0.71 -9.62 -19.74
N GLY A 180 -1.47 -8.54 -19.56
CA GLY A 180 -0.96 -7.29 -18.96
C GLY A 180 -0.50 -7.43 -17.50
N ILE A 181 -1.24 -8.18 -16.69
CA ILE A 181 -0.82 -8.47 -15.30
C ILE A 181 0.42 -9.37 -15.31
N SER A 182 0.44 -10.41 -16.17
CA SER A 182 1.58 -11.32 -16.28
C SER A 182 2.87 -10.59 -16.63
N ASP A 183 2.80 -9.60 -17.52
CA ASP A 183 3.95 -8.75 -17.88
C ASP A 183 4.47 -7.91 -16.70
N CYS A 184 3.63 -7.64 -15.71
CA CYS A 184 4.00 -6.88 -14.50
C CYS A 184 4.61 -7.74 -13.40
N LEU A 185 4.34 -9.05 -13.36
CA LEU A 185 4.75 -9.95 -12.28
C LEU A 185 6.26 -9.95 -12.00
N PRO A 186 7.16 -9.99 -13.01
CA PRO A 186 8.60 -9.99 -12.72
C PRO A 186 9.07 -8.77 -11.92
N THR A 187 8.45 -7.60 -12.18
CA THR A 187 8.77 -6.39 -11.41
C THR A 187 8.14 -6.45 -10.02
N ALA A 188 6.92 -6.94 -9.90
CA ALA A 188 6.24 -7.10 -8.62
C ALA A 188 7.03 -8.06 -7.69
N GLU A 189 7.47 -9.20 -8.20
CA GLU A 189 8.31 -10.16 -7.47
C GLU A 189 9.64 -9.54 -7.03
N LYS A 190 10.34 -8.87 -7.94
CA LYS A 190 11.61 -8.17 -7.64
C LYS A 190 11.44 -7.11 -6.56
N CYS A 191 10.33 -6.40 -6.55
CA CYS A 191 10.03 -5.33 -5.60
C CYS A 191 9.39 -5.85 -4.30
N GLY A 192 8.96 -7.11 -4.24
CA GLY A 192 8.21 -7.66 -3.10
C GLY A 192 6.84 -7.02 -2.92
N VAL A 193 6.19 -6.60 -4.02
CA VAL A 193 4.87 -5.97 -4.02
C VAL A 193 3.83 -6.96 -4.50
N THR A 194 2.82 -7.22 -3.67
CA THR A 194 1.67 -8.06 -4.04
C THR A 194 0.68 -7.26 -4.87
N LEU A 195 0.29 -7.78 -6.03
CA LEU A 195 -0.77 -7.21 -6.87
C LEU A 195 -2.13 -7.83 -6.50
N GLY A 196 -3.17 -6.99 -6.31
CA GLY A 196 -4.53 -7.41 -5.96
C GLY A 196 -5.61 -6.56 -6.62
#